data_1cd60d93f7e83dafcb19ab9459e6b3df
#
_entry.id   1cd60d93f7e83dafcb19ab9459e6b3df
#
_cell.length_a   1.000
_cell.length_b   1.000
_cell.length_c   1.000
_cell.angle_alpha   90.00
_cell.angle_beta   90.00
_cell.angle_gamma   90.00
#
_symmetry.space_group_name_H-M   'P 1'
#
loop_
_entity.id
_entity.type
_entity.pdbx_description
1 polymer ?
#
loop_
_entity_poly.entity_id
_entity_poly.type
_entity_poly.pdbx_seq_one_letter_code
_entity_poly.pdbx_strand_id
1 'polypeptide(L)'
;MKNTVSTLLEQKQSGDKITMLTAYDYTTAKIMDECGINTILVGDSLGMVMLGYENTLPVTMEDMIHHTAAVSRGVENAFVVADMPFMSYQVSVQEAVANAGRLIKEGGANAVKLEGGAEVCQQIEAIVNASIPVVAHLGLTPQSVNAFGGFKVQGKSLEKAEKLIQDALKIQDAGACAVVLEGIPAKLAQIITKKLFIPTIGIGAGNGCDGQVLVYQDAMGLTAGHTAKFVKRFAELGEMMRNAVNEYITETKSGEFPAKEHTYAIDEAVISKLEEENV
;
A
#
# COMPACT_ATOMS: atom_id res chain seq x y z
N MET A 1 7.36 -10.25 16.52
CA MET A 1 8.76 -10.30 15.95
C MET A 1 8.75 -9.39 14.74
N LYS A 2 9.76 -8.54 14.59
CA LYS A 2 9.80 -7.57 13.47
C LYS A 2 10.04 -8.31 12.13
N ASN A 3 9.21 -8.01 11.13
CA ASN A 3 9.38 -8.55 9.80
C ASN A 3 10.55 -7.87 9.07
N THR A 4 11.28 -8.65 8.28
CA THR A 4 12.47 -8.25 7.52
C THR A 4 12.49 -8.98 6.19
N VAL A 5 13.41 -8.65 5.30
CA VAL A 5 13.64 -9.40 4.05
C VAL A 5 13.86 -10.89 4.34
N SER A 6 14.64 -11.21 5.38
CA SER A 6 14.93 -12.61 5.76
C SER A 6 13.67 -13.36 6.21
N THR A 7 12.82 -12.74 7.04
CA THR A 7 11.57 -13.39 7.49
C THR A 7 10.58 -13.62 6.36
N LEU A 8 10.51 -12.73 5.38
CA LEU A 8 9.68 -12.92 4.19
C LEU A 8 10.20 -14.10 3.33
N LEU A 9 11.52 -14.26 3.23
CA LEU A 9 12.12 -15.39 2.54
C LEU A 9 11.89 -16.70 3.29
N GLU A 10 12.00 -16.72 4.62
CA GLU A 10 11.70 -17.86 5.48
C GLU A 10 10.23 -18.29 5.32
N GLN A 11 9.27 -17.35 5.26
CA GLN A 11 7.87 -17.66 5.01
C GLN A 11 7.66 -18.33 3.65
N LYS A 12 8.32 -17.85 2.59
CA LYS A 12 8.30 -18.55 1.30
C LYS A 12 8.82 -19.99 1.42
N GLN A 13 9.93 -20.20 2.11
CA GLN A 13 10.56 -21.51 2.27
C GLN A 13 9.71 -22.48 3.10
N SER A 14 9.04 -21.98 4.14
CA SER A 14 8.12 -22.77 4.98
C SER A 14 6.75 -23.03 4.31
N GLY A 15 6.39 -22.22 3.30
CA GLY A 15 5.07 -22.21 2.66
C GLY A 15 4.03 -21.40 3.41
N ASP A 16 4.42 -20.63 4.43
CA ASP A 16 3.56 -19.69 5.13
C ASP A 16 3.22 -18.48 4.24
N LYS A 17 1.95 -18.10 4.19
CA LYS A 17 1.53 -17.03 3.30
C LYS A 17 1.83 -15.65 3.88
N ILE A 18 2.51 -14.83 3.08
CA ILE A 18 2.80 -13.43 3.40
C ILE A 18 1.52 -12.60 3.21
N THR A 19 1.12 -11.90 4.28
CA THR A 19 -0.01 -10.99 4.24
C THR A 19 0.47 -9.55 4.03
N MET A 20 -0.14 -8.87 3.06
CA MET A 20 0.14 -7.47 2.75
C MET A 20 -1.16 -6.70 2.50
N LEU A 21 -1.27 -5.51 3.06
CA LEU A 21 -2.28 -4.50 2.71
C LEU A 21 -1.61 -3.16 2.48
N THR A 22 -2.27 -2.29 1.70
CA THR A 22 -1.82 -0.89 1.67
C THR A 22 -2.24 -0.17 2.96
N ALA A 23 -1.48 0.84 3.37
CA ALA A 23 -1.90 1.84 4.35
C ALA A 23 -1.26 3.18 3.99
N TYR A 24 -1.89 4.29 4.42
CA TYR A 24 -1.49 5.64 4.02
C TYR A 24 -1.47 6.64 5.18
N ASP A 25 -1.79 6.21 6.40
CA ASP A 25 -1.82 7.02 7.60
C ASP A 25 -1.40 6.23 8.84
N TYR A 26 -1.12 6.97 9.90
CA TYR A 26 -0.67 6.42 11.19
C TYR A 26 -1.68 5.47 11.83
N THR A 27 -2.95 5.86 11.90
CA THR A 27 -3.98 5.10 12.64
C THR A 27 -4.28 3.76 11.95
N THR A 28 -4.45 3.79 10.62
CA THR A 28 -4.69 2.58 9.83
C THR A 28 -3.50 1.62 9.90
N ALA A 29 -2.28 2.15 9.77
CA ALA A 29 -1.06 1.35 9.85
C ALA A 29 -0.90 0.70 11.22
N LYS A 30 -1.16 1.43 12.31
CA LYS A 30 -1.11 0.92 13.68
C LYS A 30 -2.09 -0.23 13.91
N ILE A 31 -3.34 -0.08 13.48
CA ILE A 31 -4.35 -1.15 13.58
C ILE A 31 -3.89 -2.41 12.82
N MET A 32 -3.36 -2.26 11.61
CA MET A 32 -2.87 -3.39 10.82
C MET A 32 -1.67 -4.09 11.48
N ASP A 33 -0.74 -3.33 12.04
CA ASP A 33 0.43 -3.85 12.74
C ASP A 33 0.02 -4.63 14.01
N GLU A 34 -0.92 -4.09 14.79
CA GLU A 34 -1.52 -4.75 15.96
C GLU A 34 -2.25 -6.04 15.59
N CYS A 35 -2.83 -6.13 14.38
CA CYS A 35 -3.41 -7.36 13.84
C CYS A 35 -2.38 -8.39 13.38
N GLY A 36 -1.09 -8.05 13.36
CA GLY A 36 -0.01 -8.96 13.00
C GLY A 36 0.20 -9.14 11.49
N ILE A 37 -0.14 -8.12 10.68
CA ILE A 37 0.17 -8.16 9.24
C ILE A 37 1.68 -8.23 9.00
N ASN A 38 2.11 -9.01 7.99
CA ASN A 38 3.55 -9.14 7.73
C ASN A 38 4.14 -7.90 7.07
N THR A 39 3.43 -7.31 6.12
CA THR A 39 3.95 -6.22 5.29
C THR A 39 2.87 -5.17 5.08
N ILE A 40 3.26 -3.90 5.11
CA ILE A 40 2.41 -2.77 4.75
C ILE A 40 3.03 -2.08 3.54
N LEU A 41 2.20 -1.85 2.51
CA LEU A 41 2.56 -1.12 1.31
C LEU A 41 2.04 0.31 1.38
N VAL A 42 2.92 1.29 1.32
CA VAL A 42 2.53 2.66 1.00
C VAL A 42 2.59 2.78 -0.52
N GLY A 43 1.46 2.47 -1.17
CA GLY A 43 1.35 2.43 -2.62
C GLY A 43 1.07 3.81 -3.23
N ASP A 44 1.53 4.06 -4.45
CA ASP A 44 1.14 5.25 -5.23
C ASP A 44 -0.36 5.24 -5.61
N SER A 45 -1.05 4.13 -5.38
CA SER A 45 -2.52 4.04 -5.33
C SER A 45 -3.16 5.06 -4.37
N LEU A 46 -2.38 5.64 -3.41
CA LEU A 46 -2.81 6.79 -2.60
C LEU A 46 -3.32 7.96 -3.45
N GLY A 47 -2.77 8.14 -4.66
CA GLY A 47 -3.26 9.14 -5.60
C GLY A 47 -4.74 9.00 -5.87
N MET A 48 -5.21 7.77 -6.05
CA MET A 48 -6.62 7.49 -6.34
C MET A 48 -7.49 7.48 -5.09
N VAL A 49 -7.07 6.78 -4.03
CA VAL A 49 -7.93 6.50 -2.86
C VAL A 49 -7.81 7.51 -1.72
N MET A 50 -6.77 8.34 -1.71
CA MET A 50 -6.55 9.37 -0.70
C MET A 50 -6.61 10.79 -1.28
N LEU A 51 -6.03 11.00 -2.49
CA LEU A 51 -5.94 12.31 -3.11
C LEU A 51 -7.02 12.56 -4.17
N GLY A 52 -7.77 11.53 -4.58
CA GLY A 52 -8.88 11.64 -5.51
C GLY A 52 -8.47 11.82 -6.98
N TYR A 53 -7.24 11.44 -7.35
CA TYR A 53 -6.78 11.46 -8.73
C TYR A 53 -7.40 10.30 -9.54
N GLU A 54 -7.50 10.44 -10.86
CA GLU A 54 -8.01 9.40 -11.75
C GLU A 54 -7.07 8.18 -11.87
N ASN A 55 -5.77 8.39 -11.65
CA ASN A 55 -4.73 7.36 -11.74
C ASN A 55 -3.53 7.75 -10.85
N THR A 56 -2.48 6.92 -10.86
CA THR A 56 -1.31 7.10 -10.00
C THR A 56 -0.27 8.08 -10.56
N LEU A 57 -0.36 8.48 -11.83
CA LEU A 57 0.69 9.27 -12.50
C LEU A 57 1.00 10.64 -11.87
N PRO A 58 0.01 11.38 -11.30
CA PRO A 58 0.28 12.69 -10.68
C PRO A 58 0.96 12.61 -9.31
N VAL A 59 1.08 11.42 -8.71
CA VAL A 59 1.67 11.27 -7.36
C VAL A 59 3.13 11.70 -7.37
N THR A 60 3.49 12.55 -6.41
CA THR A 60 4.84 13.09 -6.26
C THR A 60 5.68 12.30 -5.24
N MET A 61 6.99 12.53 -5.24
CA MET A 61 7.88 12.00 -4.18
C MET A 61 7.50 12.56 -2.80
N GLU A 62 7.07 13.81 -2.74
CA GLU A 62 6.63 14.48 -1.51
C GLU A 62 5.38 13.83 -0.93
N ASP A 63 4.39 13.48 -1.76
CA ASP A 63 3.21 12.71 -1.33
C ASP A 63 3.63 11.36 -0.74
N MET A 64 4.49 10.63 -1.46
CA MET A 64 4.97 9.33 -1.02
C MET A 64 5.74 9.41 0.30
N ILE A 65 6.64 10.38 0.46
CA ILE A 65 7.41 10.59 1.69
C ILE A 65 6.46 10.95 2.85
N HIS A 66 5.51 11.87 2.63
CA HIS A 66 4.55 12.28 3.64
C HIS A 66 3.76 11.10 4.21
N HIS A 67 3.13 10.33 3.33
CA HIS A 67 2.33 9.18 3.71
C HIS A 67 3.18 8.05 4.30
N THR A 68 4.36 7.78 3.73
CA THR A 68 5.29 6.77 4.25
C THR A 68 5.74 7.10 5.67
N ALA A 69 6.08 8.37 5.94
CA ALA A 69 6.49 8.80 7.27
C ALA A 69 5.35 8.67 8.31
N ALA A 70 4.10 8.90 7.91
CA ALA A 70 2.93 8.67 8.77
C ALA A 70 2.76 7.19 9.11
N VAL A 71 2.80 6.32 8.09
CA VAL A 71 2.70 4.86 8.24
C VAL A 71 3.82 4.31 9.11
N SER A 72 5.07 4.68 8.81
CA SER A 72 6.25 4.17 9.52
C SER A 72 6.24 4.47 11.02
N ARG A 73 5.64 5.60 11.44
CA ARG A 73 5.47 5.92 12.87
C ARG A 73 4.41 5.05 13.57
N GLY A 74 3.46 4.48 12.81
CA GLY A 74 2.41 3.60 13.33
C GLY A 74 2.81 2.12 13.43
N VAL A 75 3.96 1.74 12.88
CA VAL A 75 4.37 0.34 12.69
C VAL A 75 5.55 0.00 13.59
N GLU A 76 5.43 -1.10 14.33
CA GLU A 76 6.49 -1.68 15.15
C GLU A 76 7.08 -2.97 14.52
N ASN A 77 6.22 -3.81 13.95
CA ASN A 77 6.55 -5.17 13.53
C ASN A 77 6.46 -5.41 12.01
N ALA A 78 5.51 -4.81 11.31
CA ALA A 78 5.33 -5.03 9.88
C ALA A 78 6.50 -4.46 9.07
N PHE A 79 6.76 -5.06 7.91
CA PHE A 79 7.77 -4.60 6.95
C PHE A 79 7.14 -3.53 6.04
N VAL A 80 7.59 -2.29 6.15
CA VAL A 80 7.04 -1.16 5.39
C VAL A 80 7.73 -1.04 4.04
N VAL A 81 6.97 -1.14 2.96
CA VAL A 81 7.40 -0.93 1.58
C VAL A 81 6.79 0.35 1.04
N ALA A 82 7.57 1.23 0.43
CA ALA A 82 7.09 2.47 -0.18
C ALA A 82 7.29 2.45 -1.70
N ASP A 83 6.24 2.81 -2.45
CA ASP A 83 6.34 2.93 -3.90
C ASP A 83 7.21 4.12 -4.31
N MET A 84 8.03 3.91 -5.31
CA MET A 84 8.64 4.98 -6.09
C MET A 84 7.61 5.45 -7.13
N PRO A 85 7.13 6.68 -7.06
CA PRO A 85 6.09 7.16 -7.98
C PRO A 85 6.61 7.31 -9.40
N PHE A 86 5.68 7.43 -10.36
CA PHE A 86 6.01 7.59 -11.78
C PHE A 86 7.02 8.72 -12.01
N MET A 87 8.02 8.48 -12.85
CA MET A 87 9.14 9.36 -13.20
C MET A 87 10.15 9.62 -12.06
N SER A 88 10.06 8.95 -10.93
CA SER A 88 11.05 9.10 -9.87
C SER A 88 12.26 8.15 -10.00
N TYR A 89 12.20 7.17 -10.91
CA TYR A 89 13.27 6.19 -11.14
C TYR A 89 13.55 5.92 -12.64
N GLN A 90 12.69 6.38 -13.55
CA GLN A 90 12.83 6.14 -14.97
C GLN A 90 13.83 7.09 -15.65
N VAL A 91 14.07 8.28 -15.07
CA VAL A 91 14.89 9.34 -15.68
C VAL A 91 16.38 8.96 -15.72
N SER A 92 16.91 8.47 -14.60
CA SER A 92 18.28 8.02 -14.49
C SER A 92 18.48 7.07 -13.30
N VAL A 93 19.54 6.27 -13.35
CA VAL A 93 19.94 5.40 -12.24
C VAL A 93 20.29 6.21 -10.98
N GLN A 94 20.97 7.34 -11.15
CA GLN A 94 21.36 8.22 -10.02
C GLN A 94 20.13 8.80 -9.32
N GLU A 95 19.13 9.24 -10.09
CA GLU A 95 17.88 9.77 -9.53
C GLU A 95 17.08 8.67 -8.84
N ALA A 96 17.04 7.46 -9.39
CA ALA A 96 16.41 6.31 -8.74
C ALA A 96 17.01 6.02 -7.36
N VAL A 97 18.34 5.99 -7.24
CA VAL A 97 19.04 5.79 -5.96
C VAL A 97 18.77 6.94 -4.99
N ALA A 98 18.80 8.18 -5.46
CA ALA A 98 18.55 9.36 -4.62
C ALA A 98 17.11 9.35 -4.07
N ASN A 99 16.11 9.08 -4.90
CA ASN A 99 14.70 9.03 -4.51
C ASN A 99 14.40 7.82 -3.61
N ALA A 100 14.97 6.65 -3.88
CA ALA A 100 14.90 5.50 -2.97
C ALA A 100 15.48 5.87 -1.60
N GLY A 101 16.64 6.52 -1.56
CA GLY A 101 17.26 7.02 -0.32
C GLY A 101 16.37 7.98 0.46
N ARG A 102 15.59 8.84 -0.21
CA ARG A 102 14.63 9.74 0.43
C ARG A 102 13.49 8.97 1.11
N LEU A 103 12.91 7.96 0.44
CA LEU A 103 11.86 7.12 1.03
C LEU A 103 12.33 6.38 2.29
N ILE A 104 13.59 5.93 2.32
CA ILE A 104 14.18 5.30 3.50
C ILE A 104 14.45 6.34 4.61
N LYS A 105 15.12 7.45 4.29
CA LYS A 105 15.61 8.41 5.29
C LYS A 105 14.51 9.33 5.81
N GLU A 106 13.67 9.86 4.93
CA GLU A 106 12.63 10.83 5.26
C GLU A 106 11.30 10.13 5.54
N GLY A 107 10.98 9.06 4.76
CA GLY A 107 9.77 8.27 4.91
C GLY A 107 9.85 7.20 5.98
N GLY A 108 11.04 6.68 6.30
CA GLY A 108 11.21 5.60 7.28
C GLY A 108 10.81 4.22 6.74
N ALA A 109 10.70 4.03 5.43
CA ALA A 109 10.43 2.74 4.82
C ALA A 109 11.57 1.74 5.08
N ASN A 110 11.25 0.44 5.02
CA ASN A 110 12.24 -0.64 5.08
C ASN A 110 12.70 -1.09 3.68
N ALA A 111 11.88 -0.88 2.66
CA ALA A 111 12.15 -1.18 1.27
C ALA A 111 11.43 -0.19 0.35
N VAL A 112 11.86 -0.12 -0.90
CA VAL A 112 11.14 0.60 -1.94
C VAL A 112 10.52 -0.37 -2.95
N LYS A 113 9.41 0.03 -3.62
CA LYS A 113 8.86 -0.72 -4.74
C LYS A 113 8.93 0.12 -6.01
N LEU A 114 9.22 -0.54 -7.14
CA LEU A 114 9.19 0.07 -8.46
C LEU A 114 8.64 -0.91 -9.51
N GLU A 115 8.07 -0.36 -10.59
CA GLU A 115 7.39 -1.09 -11.64
C GLU A 115 8.28 -1.25 -12.88
N GLY A 116 8.25 -2.45 -13.47
CA GLY A 116 8.97 -2.78 -14.68
C GLY A 116 9.74 -4.10 -14.59
N GLY A 117 10.14 -4.60 -15.73
CA GLY A 117 10.91 -5.84 -15.89
C GLY A 117 12.38 -5.58 -16.19
N ALA A 118 12.88 -6.17 -17.26
CA ALA A 118 14.28 -6.05 -17.67
C ALA A 118 14.76 -4.60 -17.85
N GLU A 119 13.86 -3.70 -18.23
CA GLU A 119 14.14 -2.29 -18.47
C GLU A 119 14.54 -1.49 -17.24
N VAL A 120 14.21 -1.99 -16.03
CA VAL A 120 14.54 -1.32 -14.74
C VAL A 120 15.59 -2.09 -13.92
N CYS A 121 16.18 -3.13 -14.45
CA CYS A 121 17.20 -3.93 -13.74
C CYS A 121 18.40 -3.10 -13.27
N GLN A 122 18.85 -2.12 -14.07
CA GLN A 122 19.96 -1.24 -13.69
C GLN A 122 19.63 -0.38 -12.46
N GLN A 123 18.40 0.11 -12.38
CA GLN A 123 17.91 0.86 -11.23
C GLN A 123 17.82 -0.05 -9.99
N ILE A 124 17.26 -1.26 -10.16
CA ILE A 124 17.18 -2.24 -9.06
C ILE A 124 18.57 -2.55 -8.52
N GLU A 125 19.52 -2.91 -9.38
CA GLU A 125 20.89 -3.24 -8.99
C GLU A 125 21.57 -2.08 -8.25
N ALA A 126 21.43 -0.85 -8.75
CA ALA A 126 22.03 0.33 -8.14
C ALA A 126 21.43 0.67 -6.78
N ILE A 127 20.11 0.54 -6.62
CA ILE A 127 19.41 0.74 -5.34
C ILE A 127 19.83 -0.33 -4.33
N VAL A 128 19.88 -1.60 -4.74
CA VAL A 128 20.33 -2.72 -3.91
C VAL A 128 21.79 -2.54 -3.48
N ASN A 129 22.68 -2.10 -4.40
CA ASN A 129 24.08 -1.79 -4.11
C ASN A 129 24.23 -0.61 -3.12
N ALA A 130 23.24 0.28 -3.03
CA ALA A 130 23.15 1.29 -1.99
C ALA A 130 22.58 0.77 -0.66
N SER A 131 22.46 -0.57 -0.49
CA SER A 131 21.91 -1.25 0.69
C SER A 131 20.43 -0.96 0.97
N ILE A 132 19.66 -0.68 -0.07
CA ILE A 132 18.21 -0.47 0.02
C ILE A 132 17.50 -1.69 -0.57
N PRO A 133 16.67 -2.42 0.21
CA PRO A 133 15.87 -3.53 -0.33
C PRO A 133 14.86 -3.05 -1.38
N VAL A 134 14.71 -3.82 -2.46
CA VAL A 134 13.80 -3.50 -3.55
C VAL A 134 12.77 -4.61 -3.73
N VAL A 135 11.50 -4.22 -3.76
CA VAL A 135 10.39 -5.03 -4.22
C VAL A 135 10.11 -4.64 -5.68
N ALA A 136 10.13 -5.58 -6.59
CA ALA A 136 9.76 -5.31 -7.99
C ALA A 136 8.26 -5.51 -8.22
N HIS A 137 7.72 -4.98 -9.34
CA HIS A 137 6.33 -5.13 -9.70
C HIS A 137 6.17 -5.45 -11.19
N LEU A 138 5.55 -6.60 -11.48
CA LEU A 138 5.34 -7.12 -12.84
C LEU A 138 3.87 -7.41 -13.13
N GLY A 139 3.56 -7.47 -14.41
CA GLY A 139 2.21 -7.74 -14.92
C GLY A 139 1.49 -6.47 -15.32
N LEU A 140 0.35 -6.20 -14.74
CA LEU A 140 -0.30 -4.90 -14.83
C LEU A 140 0.43 -3.93 -13.92
N THR A 141 1.10 -2.96 -14.52
CA THR A 141 1.80 -1.89 -13.81
C THR A 141 0.99 -0.60 -13.97
N PRO A 142 0.33 -0.09 -12.91
CA PRO A 142 -0.53 1.10 -12.98
C PRO A 142 0.15 2.35 -13.56
N GLN A 143 1.43 2.53 -13.30
CA GLN A 143 2.21 3.62 -13.88
C GLN A 143 2.34 3.54 -15.42
N SER A 144 2.12 2.36 -15.99
CA SER A 144 2.15 2.13 -17.46
C SER A 144 0.75 2.18 -18.08
N VAL A 145 -0.27 2.69 -17.39
CA VAL A 145 -1.67 2.67 -17.82
C VAL A 145 -1.89 3.27 -19.21
N ASN A 146 -1.19 4.34 -19.54
CA ASN A 146 -1.24 4.98 -20.86
C ASN A 146 -0.64 4.10 -21.96
N ALA A 147 0.47 3.43 -21.68
CA ALA A 147 1.12 2.51 -22.62
C ALA A 147 0.27 1.25 -22.87
N PHE A 148 -0.44 0.76 -21.86
CA PHE A 148 -1.33 -0.40 -21.99
C PHE A 148 -2.70 -0.06 -22.59
N GLY A 149 -3.06 1.22 -22.65
CA GLY A 149 -4.39 1.66 -23.07
C GLY A 149 -5.47 1.20 -22.06
N GLY A 150 -5.20 1.32 -20.76
CA GLY A 150 -6.07 0.98 -19.63
C GLY A 150 -5.61 -0.23 -18.81
N PHE A 151 -6.36 -0.54 -17.77
CA PHE A 151 -6.08 -1.65 -16.84
C PHE A 151 -6.47 -3.00 -17.47
N LYS A 152 -5.51 -3.67 -18.11
CA LYS A 152 -5.73 -4.94 -18.83
C LYS A 152 -4.87 -6.06 -18.26
N VAL A 153 -5.47 -7.26 -18.14
CA VAL A 153 -4.75 -8.48 -17.74
C VAL A 153 -3.59 -8.76 -18.69
N GLN A 154 -2.38 -8.91 -18.16
CA GLN A 154 -1.14 -9.14 -18.88
C GLN A 154 -0.81 -10.65 -19.02
N GLY A 155 0.14 -11.01 -19.91
CA GLY A 155 0.64 -12.39 -20.02
C GLY A 155 -0.34 -13.41 -20.62
N LYS A 156 -1.31 -12.99 -21.47
CA LYS A 156 -2.31 -13.89 -22.06
C LYS A 156 -1.84 -14.65 -23.32
N SER A 157 -0.81 -14.19 -24.01
CA SER A 157 -0.18 -14.91 -25.14
C SER A 157 1.09 -15.61 -24.69
N LEU A 158 1.54 -16.62 -25.45
CA LEU A 158 2.76 -17.34 -25.16
C LEU A 158 3.95 -16.39 -25.05
N GLU A 159 4.16 -15.53 -26.05
CA GLU A 159 5.23 -14.52 -26.08
C GLU A 159 5.21 -13.61 -24.84
N LYS A 160 4.03 -13.08 -24.47
CA LYS A 160 3.89 -12.21 -23.28
C LYS A 160 4.10 -12.97 -21.98
N ALA A 161 3.70 -14.24 -21.91
CA ALA A 161 3.93 -15.08 -20.75
C ALA A 161 5.42 -15.41 -20.57
N GLU A 162 6.10 -15.76 -21.67
CA GLU A 162 7.54 -16.00 -21.68
C GLU A 162 8.33 -14.74 -21.29
N LYS A 163 7.93 -13.56 -21.82
CA LYS A 163 8.53 -12.27 -21.43
C LYS A 163 8.40 -12.05 -19.92
N LEU A 164 7.22 -12.22 -19.34
CA LEU A 164 7.01 -12.04 -17.88
C LEU A 164 7.86 -12.99 -17.06
N ILE A 165 8.03 -14.25 -17.47
CA ILE A 165 8.91 -15.21 -16.80
C ILE A 165 10.38 -14.75 -16.88
N GLN A 166 10.84 -14.29 -18.03
CA GLN A 166 12.21 -13.80 -18.22
C GLN A 166 12.44 -12.50 -17.41
N ASP A 167 11.48 -11.58 -17.40
CA ASP A 167 11.56 -10.37 -16.60
C ASP A 167 11.64 -10.70 -15.10
N ALA A 168 10.84 -11.65 -14.63
CA ALA A 168 10.86 -12.09 -13.24
C ALA A 168 12.22 -12.67 -12.80
N LEU A 169 12.87 -13.44 -13.67
CA LEU A 169 14.21 -13.96 -13.42
C LEU A 169 15.25 -12.85 -13.39
N LYS A 170 15.19 -11.92 -14.36
CA LYS A 170 16.17 -10.81 -14.44
C LYS A 170 16.09 -9.86 -13.26
N ILE A 171 14.88 -9.51 -12.79
CA ILE A 171 14.74 -8.64 -11.60
C ILE A 171 15.23 -9.34 -10.32
N GLN A 172 15.04 -10.66 -10.21
CA GLN A 172 15.63 -11.44 -9.13
C GLN A 172 17.17 -11.40 -9.20
N ASP A 173 17.73 -11.63 -10.38
CA ASP A 173 19.19 -11.60 -10.60
C ASP A 173 19.76 -10.18 -10.33
N ALA A 174 18.99 -9.12 -10.59
CA ALA A 174 19.33 -7.74 -10.24
C ALA A 174 19.27 -7.46 -8.72
N GLY A 175 18.82 -8.42 -7.91
CA GLY A 175 18.84 -8.34 -6.44
C GLY A 175 17.53 -7.92 -5.78
N ALA A 176 16.40 -7.92 -6.51
CA ALA A 176 15.09 -7.69 -5.87
C ALA A 176 14.84 -8.72 -4.76
N CYS A 177 14.29 -8.27 -3.62
CA CYS A 177 14.02 -9.13 -2.46
C CYS A 177 12.61 -9.78 -2.49
N ALA A 178 11.71 -9.26 -3.31
CA ALA A 178 10.38 -9.81 -3.56
C ALA A 178 9.83 -9.24 -4.87
N VAL A 179 8.75 -9.83 -5.40
CA VAL A 179 8.05 -9.31 -6.58
C VAL A 179 6.54 -9.34 -6.41
N VAL A 180 5.88 -8.22 -6.72
CA VAL A 180 4.43 -8.15 -6.87
C VAL A 180 4.06 -8.64 -8.28
N LEU A 181 3.06 -9.52 -8.36
CA LEU A 181 2.50 -10.00 -9.62
C LEU A 181 1.05 -9.53 -9.71
N GLU A 182 0.77 -8.55 -10.57
CA GLU A 182 -0.55 -7.96 -10.69
C GLU A 182 -1.23 -8.31 -12.01
N GLY A 183 -2.53 -8.66 -11.93
CA GLY A 183 -3.41 -8.79 -13.10
C GLY A 183 -2.89 -9.75 -14.17
N ILE A 184 -2.35 -10.90 -13.77
CA ILE A 184 -1.85 -11.96 -14.66
C ILE A 184 -2.63 -13.27 -14.44
N PRO A 185 -2.67 -14.20 -15.42
CA PRO A 185 -3.34 -15.48 -15.23
C PRO A 185 -2.76 -16.28 -14.05
N ALA A 186 -3.63 -16.82 -13.20
CA ALA A 186 -3.23 -17.52 -11.97
C ALA A 186 -2.22 -18.69 -12.20
N LYS A 187 -2.38 -19.43 -13.28
CA LYS A 187 -1.43 -20.50 -13.63
C LYS A 187 -0.05 -19.95 -14.02
N LEU A 188 0.01 -18.80 -14.69
CA LEU A 188 1.28 -18.12 -15.02
C LEU A 188 1.98 -17.64 -13.75
N ALA A 189 1.23 -16.99 -12.84
CA ALA A 189 1.75 -16.56 -11.54
C ALA A 189 2.33 -17.73 -10.74
N GLN A 190 1.65 -18.89 -10.73
CA GLN A 190 2.14 -20.11 -10.08
C GLN A 190 3.45 -20.64 -10.71
N ILE A 191 3.57 -20.55 -12.03
CA ILE A 191 4.81 -20.95 -12.74
C ILE A 191 5.96 -20.00 -12.34
N ILE A 192 5.72 -18.70 -12.35
CA ILE A 192 6.72 -17.69 -11.94
C ILE A 192 7.13 -17.91 -10.49
N THR A 193 6.17 -18.09 -9.57
CA THR A 193 6.42 -18.32 -8.14
C THR A 193 7.35 -19.53 -7.90
N LYS A 194 7.15 -20.63 -8.66
CA LYS A 194 7.97 -21.84 -8.55
C LYS A 194 9.38 -21.65 -9.12
N LYS A 195 9.58 -20.73 -10.05
CA LYS A 195 10.88 -20.49 -10.68
C LYS A 195 11.76 -19.52 -9.88
N LEU A 196 11.15 -18.68 -9.06
CA LEU A 196 11.85 -17.69 -8.26
C LEU A 196 12.20 -18.25 -6.88
N PHE A 197 13.33 -17.84 -6.32
CA PHE A 197 13.67 -18.07 -4.92
C PHE A 197 13.22 -16.92 -4.01
N ILE A 198 12.98 -15.70 -4.56
CA ILE A 198 12.40 -14.58 -3.83
C ILE A 198 10.88 -14.72 -3.70
N PRO A 199 10.25 -14.17 -2.65
CA PRO A 199 8.80 -14.17 -2.47
C PRO A 199 8.05 -13.49 -3.62
N THR A 200 6.89 -14.07 -3.98
CA THR A 200 5.92 -13.46 -4.90
C THR A 200 4.67 -13.02 -4.15
N ILE A 201 4.22 -11.80 -4.37
CA ILE A 201 3.00 -11.24 -3.77
C ILE A 201 1.98 -11.01 -4.87
N GLY A 202 0.84 -11.71 -4.82
CA GLY A 202 -0.19 -11.64 -5.85
C GLY A 202 -1.24 -10.56 -5.57
N ILE A 203 -1.68 -9.90 -6.64
CA ILE A 203 -2.90 -9.11 -6.69
C ILE A 203 -3.60 -9.34 -8.02
N GLY A 204 -4.78 -9.97 -8.01
CA GLY A 204 -5.40 -10.42 -9.25
C GLY A 204 -4.57 -11.47 -10.03
N ALA A 205 -3.74 -12.24 -9.32
CA ALA A 205 -2.84 -13.26 -9.87
C ALA A 205 -3.14 -14.68 -9.33
N GLY A 206 -4.26 -14.85 -8.62
CA GLY A 206 -4.66 -16.12 -7.99
C GLY A 206 -3.90 -16.42 -6.70
N ASN A 207 -4.19 -17.57 -6.09
CA ASN A 207 -3.68 -17.99 -4.77
C ASN A 207 -2.35 -18.77 -4.84
N GLY A 208 -1.76 -18.90 -6.03
CA GLY A 208 -0.50 -19.64 -6.24
C GLY A 208 0.76 -18.87 -5.89
N CYS A 209 0.67 -17.58 -5.54
CA CYS A 209 1.78 -16.76 -5.04
C CYS A 209 2.08 -17.05 -3.56
N ASP A 210 3.25 -16.63 -3.09
CA ASP A 210 3.67 -16.80 -1.69
C ASP A 210 2.93 -15.87 -0.74
N GLY A 211 2.41 -14.74 -1.23
CA GLY A 211 1.58 -13.80 -0.48
C GLY A 211 0.51 -13.14 -1.34
N GLN A 212 -0.27 -12.25 -0.72
CA GLN A 212 -1.32 -11.45 -1.36
C GLN A 212 -1.29 -10.02 -0.87
N VAL A 213 -1.59 -9.07 -1.76
CA VAL A 213 -1.82 -7.66 -1.42
C VAL A 213 -3.17 -7.19 -1.95
N LEU A 214 -3.82 -6.29 -1.21
CA LEU A 214 -4.98 -5.52 -1.65
C LEU A 214 -4.84 -4.06 -1.21
N VAL A 215 -5.48 -3.16 -1.94
CA VAL A 215 -5.74 -1.80 -1.48
C VAL A 215 -6.74 -1.88 -0.34
N TYR A 216 -6.39 -1.31 0.83
CA TYR A 216 -7.21 -1.53 2.03
C TYR A 216 -8.60 -0.92 1.91
N GLN A 217 -8.76 0.20 1.21
CA GLN A 217 -10.06 0.81 0.97
C GLN A 217 -11.00 -0.15 0.21
N ASP A 218 -10.47 -0.88 -0.75
CA ASP A 218 -11.23 -1.89 -1.49
C ASP A 218 -11.56 -3.08 -0.59
N ALA A 219 -10.55 -3.59 0.13
CA ALA A 219 -10.71 -4.75 1.01
C ALA A 219 -11.69 -4.49 2.17
N MET A 220 -11.75 -3.25 2.68
CA MET A 220 -12.61 -2.86 3.80
C MET A 220 -13.93 -2.20 3.36
N GLY A 221 -14.22 -2.14 2.04
CA GLY A 221 -15.47 -1.59 1.54
C GLY A 221 -15.63 -0.09 1.74
N LEU A 222 -14.52 0.67 1.76
CA LEU A 222 -14.53 2.14 1.80
C LEU A 222 -14.71 2.75 0.42
N THR A 223 -14.21 2.08 -0.63
CA THR A 223 -14.33 2.54 -2.03
C THR A 223 -15.78 2.42 -2.50
N ALA A 224 -16.34 3.55 -2.96
CA ALA A 224 -17.65 3.58 -3.60
C ALA A 224 -17.55 3.16 -5.08
N GLY A 225 -18.56 2.41 -5.59
CA GLY A 225 -18.66 2.08 -7.00
C GLY A 225 -18.06 0.71 -7.37
N HIS A 226 -17.53 0.63 -8.59
CA HIS A 226 -17.02 -0.63 -9.15
C HIS A 226 -15.67 -1.01 -8.54
N THR A 227 -15.60 -2.21 -7.98
CA THR A 227 -14.34 -2.81 -7.53
C THR A 227 -13.84 -3.84 -8.54
N ALA A 228 -12.51 -3.97 -8.67
CA ALA A 228 -11.92 -4.95 -9.58
C ALA A 228 -12.36 -6.39 -9.20
N LYS A 229 -12.51 -7.26 -10.21
CA LYS A 229 -12.99 -8.65 -10.03
C LYS A 229 -12.22 -9.45 -8.95
N PHE A 230 -10.96 -9.16 -8.76
CA PHE A 230 -10.11 -9.88 -7.81
C PHE A 230 -10.24 -9.40 -6.37
N VAL A 231 -10.94 -8.30 -6.14
CA VAL A 231 -11.14 -7.76 -4.80
C VAL A 231 -12.22 -8.55 -4.07
N LYS A 232 -11.87 -9.05 -2.88
CA LYS A 232 -12.83 -9.52 -1.90
C LYS A 232 -12.99 -8.45 -0.83
N ARG A 233 -14.21 -8.02 -0.56
CA ARG A 233 -14.52 -7.16 0.60
C ARG A 233 -14.62 -8.02 1.85
N PHE A 234 -13.91 -7.65 2.88
CA PHE A 234 -13.91 -8.30 4.19
C PHE A 234 -14.81 -7.56 5.18
N ALA A 235 -15.15 -6.30 4.88
CA ALA A 235 -16.05 -5.46 5.65
C ALA A 235 -16.75 -4.45 4.73
N GLU A 236 -17.77 -3.75 5.26
CA GLU A 236 -18.50 -2.67 4.59
C GLU A 236 -18.36 -1.37 5.43
N LEU A 237 -17.12 -0.96 5.70
CA LEU A 237 -16.83 0.20 6.56
C LEU A 237 -17.40 1.51 6.01
N GLY A 238 -17.52 1.65 4.69
CA GLY A 238 -18.13 2.83 4.07
C GLY A 238 -19.63 2.99 4.43
N GLU A 239 -20.37 1.89 4.57
CA GLU A 239 -21.77 1.92 5.03
C GLU A 239 -21.83 2.23 6.52
N MET A 240 -21.01 1.55 7.32
CA MET A 240 -20.93 1.82 8.76
C MET A 240 -20.59 3.28 9.06
N MET A 241 -19.63 3.85 8.33
CA MET A 241 -19.23 5.25 8.47
C MET A 241 -20.39 6.20 8.10
N ARG A 242 -21.12 5.94 7.00
CA ARG A 242 -22.29 6.74 6.63
C ARG A 242 -23.37 6.71 7.72
N ASN A 243 -23.65 5.55 8.29
CA ASN A 243 -24.64 5.40 9.36
C ASN A 243 -24.22 6.18 10.60
N ALA A 244 -22.98 6.03 11.06
CA ALA A 244 -22.45 6.76 12.20
C ALA A 244 -22.44 8.29 11.99
N VAL A 245 -22.09 8.76 10.80
CA VAL A 245 -22.15 10.19 10.46
C VAL A 245 -23.59 10.72 10.49
N ASN A 246 -24.56 9.95 9.95
CA ASN A 246 -25.97 10.33 10.00
C ASN A 246 -26.53 10.38 11.43
N GLU A 247 -26.14 9.44 12.27
CA GLU A 247 -26.49 9.42 13.70
C GLU A 247 -25.92 10.66 14.40
N TYR A 248 -24.62 10.95 14.24
CA TYR A 248 -23.99 12.16 14.76
C TYR A 248 -24.72 13.45 14.32
N ILE A 249 -25.09 13.54 13.04
CA ILE A 249 -25.83 14.69 12.51
C ILE A 249 -27.19 14.83 13.19
N THR A 250 -27.89 13.73 13.37
CA THR A 250 -29.24 13.69 13.97
C THR A 250 -29.21 14.10 15.42
N GLU A 251 -28.36 13.49 16.23
CA GLU A 251 -28.22 13.78 17.66
C GLU A 251 -27.72 15.20 17.92
N THR A 252 -26.76 15.69 17.10
CA THR A 252 -26.29 17.08 17.21
C THR A 252 -27.41 18.08 16.92
N LYS A 253 -28.25 17.80 15.91
CA LYS A 253 -29.38 18.69 15.55
C LYS A 253 -30.54 18.63 16.56
N SER A 254 -30.77 17.48 17.16
CA SER A 254 -31.80 17.31 18.21
C SER A 254 -31.36 17.84 19.57
N GLY A 255 -30.08 18.04 19.80
CA GLY A 255 -29.51 18.42 21.09
C GLY A 255 -29.32 17.20 22.04
N GLU A 256 -29.45 15.98 21.55
CA GLU A 256 -29.13 14.77 22.29
C GLU A 256 -27.62 14.63 22.51
N PHE A 257 -26.82 15.07 21.53
CA PHE A 257 -25.38 15.21 21.64
C PHE A 257 -24.96 16.69 21.63
N PRO A 258 -24.08 17.15 22.55
CA PRO A 258 -23.48 16.41 23.66
C PRO A 258 -24.45 16.18 24.82
N ALA A 259 -24.51 14.97 25.34
CA ALA A 259 -25.21 14.64 26.56
C ALA A 259 -24.41 15.08 27.81
N LYS A 260 -24.99 14.98 29.01
CA LYS A 260 -24.37 15.45 30.26
C LYS A 260 -22.98 14.84 30.50
N GLU A 261 -22.77 13.57 30.18
CA GLU A 261 -21.48 12.89 30.30
C GLU A 261 -20.40 13.41 29.35
N HIS A 262 -20.78 14.17 28.31
CA HIS A 262 -19.88 14.79 27.34
C HIS A 262 -19.57 16.26 27.67
N THR A 263 -20.01 16.76 28.84
CA THR A 263 -19.87 18.17 29.25
C THR A 263 -18.97 18.32 30.46
N TYR A 264 -18.41 19.51 30.62
CA TYR A 264 -17.64 19.86 31.81
C TYR A 264 -18.46 20.70 32.74
N ALA A 265 -18.41 20.38 34.05
CA ALA A 265 -19.07 21.16 35.10
C ALA A 265 -18.24 22.41 35.43
N ILE A 266 -18.95 23.46 35.84
CA ILE A 266 -18.39 24.67 36.45
C ILE A 266 -19.09 24.91 37.80
N ASP A 267 -18.43 25.58 38.74
CA ASP A 267 -19.03 25.93 40.03
C ASP A 267 -20.20 26.90 39.81
N GLU A 268 -21.35 26.57 40.37
CA GLU A 268 -22.57 27.37 40.31
C GLU A 268 -22.36 28.78 40.87
N ALA A 269 -21.48 28.98 41.86
CA ALA A 269 -21.14 30.28 42.40
C ALA A 269 -20.42 31.16 41.38
N VAL A 270 -19.68 30.57 40.43
CA VAL A 270 -19.05 31.30 39.31
C VAL A 270 -20.09 31.71 38.28
N ILE A 271 -21.02 30.82 37.95
CA ILE A 271 -22.12 31.08 37.02
C ILE A 271 -22.97 32.22 37.54
N SER A 272 -23.42 32.17 38.81
CA SER A 272 -24.26 33.23 39.44
C SER A 272 -23.62 34.61 39.36
N LYS A 273 -22.30 34.70 39.62
CA LYS A 273 -21.57 35.97 39.49
C LYS A 273 -21.53 36.50 38.06
N LEU A 274 -21.33 35.60 37.09
CA LEU A 274 -21.28 36.01 35.65
C LEU A 274 -22.64 36.48 35.13
N GLU A 275 -23.74 35.89 35.65
CA GLU A 275 -25.11 36.29 35.32
C GLU A 275 -25.47 37.64 35.97
N GLU A 276 -25.01 37.93 37.20
CA GLU A 276 -25.18 39.21 37.87
C GLU A 276 -24.43 40.38 37.21
N GLU A 277 -23.25 40.13 36.64
CA GLU A 277 -22.41 41.12 35.93
C GLU A 277 -22.93 41.52 34.53
N ASN A 278 -23.83 40.72 33.95
CA ASN A 278 -24.38 40.95 32.59
C ASN A 278 -25.79 41.57 32.56
N VAL A 279 -26.26 42.17 33.67
CA VAL A 279 -27.53 42.91 33.77
C VAL A 279 -27.30 44.43 33.74
#